data_f623372423078717da386e96038ffd2d
#
_entry.id   f623372423078717da386e96038ffd2d
#
_cell.length_a   1.000
_cell.length_b   1.000
_cell.length_c   1.000
_cell.angle_alpha   90.00
_cell.angle_beta   90.00
_cell.angle_gamma   90.00
#
_symmetry.space_group_name_H-M   'P 1'
#
loop_
_entity.id
_entity.type
_entity.pdbx_description
1 polymer ?
#
loop_
_entity_poly.entity_id
_entity_poly.type
_entity_poly.pdbx_seq_one_letter_code
_entity_poly.pdbx_strand_id
1 'polypeptide(L)'
;MNPPLDTHQPHQGAPRIGYVLKVYPRFSETFIVTEILAREAQGEDLSIYALRPTTDARFHPEIARVAARVNWVGRPNRAIDLWSQLTEGLTRQEDRERFAAIMPVLAELPGDVVAQGVELARQARRDSITHLHAHFASLAGRVAWIASALTGIPYTVTTHAKDIFHVSVDPVWLRRICSDAQRVIAISRYNEDYLGTVLAGTGATV
;
A
#
# COMPACT_ATOMS: atom_id res chain seq x y z
N MET A 1 -45.32 -0.42 9.59
CA MET A 1 -44.68 -1.08 8.43
C MET A 1 -43.39 -0.37 8.20
N ASN A 2 -42.27 -0.97 8.64
CA ASN A 2 -40.93 -0.40 8.38
C ASN A 2 -40.50 -0.79 6.98
N PRO A 3 -39.88 0.12 6.20
CA PRO A 3 -39.31 -0.26 4.91
C PRO A 3 -38.16 -1.23 5.10
N PRO A 4 -37.92 -2.14 4.15
CA PRO A 4 -36.85 -3.12 4.25
C PRO A 4 -35.49 -2.40 4.22
N LEU A 5 -34.56 -2.85 5.07
CA LEU A 5 -33.17 -2.45 5.04
C LEU A 5 -32.59 -2.80 3.67
N ASP A 6 -32.16 -1.78 2.98
CA ASP A 6 -31.49 -1.88 1.67
C ASP A 6 -30.18 -2.65 1.88
N THR A 7 -30.19 -3.94 1.54
CA THR A 7 -29.00 -4.76 1.52
C THR A 7 -28.16 -4.31 0.33
N HIS A 8 -27.18 -3.50 0.59
CA HIS A 8 -26.15 -3.07 -0.36
C HIS A 8 -25.52 -4.31 -0.99
N GLN A 9 -26.02 -4.72 -2.15
CA GLN A 9 -25.33 -5.72 -2.98
C GLN A 9 -24.10 -5.04 -3.57
N PRO A 10 -22.90 -5.58 -3.43
CA PRO A 10 -21.72 -5.03 -4.08
C PRO A 10 -21.94 -5.11 -5.59
N HIS A 11 -21.87 -3.95 -6.24
CA HIS A 11 -21.93 -3.85 -7.69
C HIS A 11 -20.82 -4.73 -8.29
N GLN A 12 -21.18 -5.73 -9.09
CA GLN A 12 -20.23 -6.54 -9.85
C GLN A 12 -19.45 -5.60 -10.78
N GLY A 13 -18.17 -5.37 -10.47
CA GLY A 13 -17.25 -4.54 -11.26
C GLY A 13 -16.73 -3.26 -10.59
N ALA A 14 -17.18 -2.89 -9.39
CA ALA A 14 -16.57 -1.77 -8.67
C ALA A 14 -15.12 -2.10 -8.23
N PRO A 15 -14.17 -1.15 -8.34
CA PRO A 15 -12.81 -1.37 -7.90
C PRO A 15 -12.76 -1.64 -6.39
N ARG A 16 -12.00 -2.67 -6.00
CA ARG A 16 -11.68 -2.97 -4.61
C ARG A 16 -10.28 -2.46 -4.31
N ILE A 17 -10.18 -1.52 -3.40
CA ILE A 17 -8.96 -0.77 -3.17
C ILE A 17 -8.31 -1.21 -1.86
N GLY A 18 -7.03 -1.60 -1.94
CA GLY A 18 -6.21 -1.92 -0.79
C GLY A 18 -5.32 -0.76 -0.37
N TYR A 19 -5.61 -0.13 0.76
CA TYR A 19 -4.74 0.88 1.37
C TYR A 19 -3.54 0.22 2.04
N VAL A 20 -2.33 0.56 1.61
CA VAL A 20 -1.08 0.05 2.19
C VAL A 20 -0.50 1.11 3.11
N LEU A 21 -0.53 0.84 4.42
CA LEU A 21 -0.16 1.79 5.45
C LEU A 21 0.97 1.22 6.33
N LYS A 22 1.98 2.04 6.61
CA LYS A 22 3.07 1.62 7.52
C LYS A 22 2.54 1.22 8.90
N VAL A 23 1.67 2.03 9.45
CA VAL A 23 1.02 1.83 10.76
C VAL A 23 -0.43 2.25 10.64
N TYR A 24 -1.35 1.44 11.15
CA TYR A 24 -2.75 1.82 11.28
C TYR A 24 -3.38 1.17 12.50
N PRO A 25 -4.23 1.89 13.27
CA PRO A 25 -4.47 3.34 13.18
C PRO A 25 -3.29 4.14 13.72
N ARG A 26 -3.18 5.43 13.32
CA ARG A 26 -2.16 6.34 13.82
C ARG A 26 -2.72 7.71 14.20
N PHE A 27 -2.36 8.19 15.39
CA PHE A 27 -2.89 9.45 15.92
C PHE A 27 -2.54 10.65 15.03
N SER A 28 -1.32 10.72 14.52
CA SER A 28 -0.83 11.85 13.73
C SER A 28 -1.23 11.82 12.23
N GLU A 29 -1.93 10.79 11.78
CA GLU A 29 -2.26 10.59 10.36
C GLU A 29 -3.78 10.65 10.13
N THR A 30 -4.45 11.66 10.71
CA THR A 30 -5.91 11.88 10.59
C THR A 30 -6.36 12.10 9.16
N PHE A 31 -5.48 12.64 8.30
CA PHE A 31 -5.78 12.84 6.88
C PHE A 31 -6.07 11.52 6.15
N ILE A 32 -5.39 10.41 6.52
CA ILE A 32 -5.68 9.08 5.96
C ILE A 32 -7.08 8.62 6.36
N VAL A 33 -7.45 8.79 7.63
CA VAL A 33 -8.78 8.44 8.14
C VAL A 33 -9.85 9.28 7.42
N THR A 34 -9.62 10.57 7.25
CA THR A 34 -10.53 11.48 6.53
C THR A 34 -10.71 11.05 5.08
N GLU A 35 -9.63 10.68 4.39
CA GLU A 35 -9.68 10.18 3.02
C GLU A 35 -10.47 8.87 2.93
N ILE A 36 -10.18 7.89 3.80
CA ILE A 36 -10.89 6.61 3.84
C ILE A 36 -12.39 6.83 4.04
N LEU A 37 -12.78 7.63 5.04
CA LEU A 37 -14.20 7.93 5.31
C LEU A 37 -14.89 8.63 4.14
N ALA A 38 -14.19 9.53 3.45
CA ALA A 38 -14.73 10.21 2.28
C ALA A 38 -14.99 9.23 1.11
N ARG A 39 -14.09 8.27 0.92
CA ARG A 39 -14.22 7.24 -0.13
C ARG A 39 -15.28 6.20 0.22
N GLU A 40 -15.37 5.78 1.48
CA GLU A 40 -16.45 4.93 1.97
C GLU A 40 -17.83 5.59 1.78
N ALA A 41 -17.91 6.90 2.05
CA ALA A 41 -19.15 7.66 1.80
C ALA A 41 -19.55 7.74 0.32
N GLN A 42 -18.59 7.54 -0.60
CA GLN A 42 -18.84 7.42 -2.04
C GLN A 42 -19.19 5.97 -2.47
N GLY A 43 -19.24 5.03 -1.52
CA GLY A 43 -19.57 3.63 -1.77
C GLY A 43 -18.42 2.79 -2.28
N GLU A 44 -17.17 3.23 -2.14
CA GLU A 44 -16.00 2.46 -2.54
C GLU A 44 -15.73 1.30 -1.57
N ASP A 45 -15.34 0.14 -2.11
CA ASP A 45 -14.95 -1.06 -1.32
C ASP A 45 -13.47 -0.96 -0.96
N LEU A 46 -13.20 -0.71 0.31
CA LEU A 46 -11.85 -0.47 0.82
C LEU A 46 -11.41 -1.58 1.79
N SER A 47 -10.13 -1.93 1.72
CA SER A 47 -9.43 -2.77 2.71
C SER A 47 -8.15 -2.08 3.14
N ILE A 48 -7.77 -2.19 4.41
CA ILE A 48 -6.54 -1.61 4.95
C ILE A 48 -5.54 -2.73 5.21
N TYR A 49 -4.31 -2.57 4.72
CA TYR A 49 -3.17 -3.46 4.94
C TYR A 49 -2.12 -2.73 5.77
N ALA A 50 -2.07 -3.05 7.07
CA ALA A 50 -1.16 -2.42 8.02
C ALA A 50 0.12 -3.26 8.19
N LEU A 51 1.29 -2.61 8.00
CA LEU A 51 2.61 -3.27 8.00
C LEU A 51 3.24 -3.35 9.38
N ARG A 52 2.80 -2.53 10.33
CA ARG A 52 3.31 -2.46 11.71
C ARG A 52 2.15 -2.20 12.66
N PRO A 53 2.18 -2.77 13.86
CA PRO A 53 1.21 -2.43 14.90
C PRO A 53 1.37 -0.97 15.32
N THR A 54 0.26 -0.38 15.76
CA THR A 54 0.31 0.93 16.41
C THR A 54 0.89 0.82 17.81
N THR A 55 1.61 1.89 18.21
CA THR A 55 2.07 2.11 19.59
C THR A 55 1.42 3.36 20.20
N ASP A 56 0.50 3.97 19.47
CA ASP A 56 -0.19 5.19 19.92
C ASP A 56 -1.16 4.85 21.06
N ALA A 57 -1.10 5.63 22.13
CA ALA A 57 -1.98 5.47 23.30
C ALA A 57 -3.32 6.23 23.16
N ARG A 58 -3.45 7.04 22.12
CA ARG A 58 -4.63 7.88 21.87
C ARG A 58 -5.04 7.78 20.42
N PHE A 59 -6.34 7.89 20.18
CA PHE A 59 -6.91 7.86 18.83
C PHE A 59 -8.00 8.91 18.70
N HIS A 60 -8.18 9.40 17.49
CA HIS A 60 -9.30 10.28 17.17
C HIS A 60 -10.58 9.45 17.05
N PRO A 61 -11.74 9.97 17.50
CA PRO A 61 -13.01 9.22 17.48
C PRO A 61 -13.46 8.84 16.05
N GLU A 62 -13.02 9.57 15.04
CA GLU A 62 -13.32 9.29 13.64
C GLU A 62 -12.85 7.90 13.18
N ILE A 63 -11.81 7.35 13.80
CA ILE A 63 -11.30 6.00 13.51
C ILE A 63 -12.38 4.94 13.74
N ALA A 64 -13.25 5.13 14.74
CA ALA A 64 -14.34 4.21 15.03
C ALA A 64 -15.43 4.18 13.94
N ARG A 65 -15.41 5.13 13.01
CA ARG A 65 -16.38 5.22 11.89
C ARG A 65 -15.89 4.50 10.64
N VAL A 66 -14.59 4.15 10.57
CA VAL A 66 -14.02 3.43 9.42
C VAL A 66 -14.58 2.02 9.38
N ALA A 67 -15.24 1.68 8.29
CA ALA A 67 -15.83 0.37 8.03
C ALA A 67 -14.84 -0.61 7.36
N ALA A 68 -13.84 -0.08 6.67
CA ALA A 68 -12.81 -0.86 5.97
C ALA A 68 -12.13 -1.89 6.88
N ARG A 69 -12.08 -3.13 6.41
CA ARG A 69 -11.42 -4.21 7.14
C ARG A 69 -9.92 -3.94 7.26
N VAL A 70 -9.38 -4.06 8.47
CA VAL A 70 -7.94 -3.98 8.73
C VAL A 70 -7.32 -5.37 8.66
N ASN A 71 -6.37 -5.55 7.76
CA ASN A 71 -5.57 -6.76 7.57
C ASN A 71 -4.14 -6.48 8.01
N TRP A 72 -3.57 -7.38 8.81
CA TRP A 72 -2.17 -7.30 9.21
C TRP A 72 -1.29 -8.02 8.21
N VAL A 73 -0.28 -7.30 7.69
CA VAL A 73 0.76 -7.88 6.84
C VAL A 73 1.91 -8.29 7.74
N GLY A 74 2.01 -9.57 8.03
CA GLY A 74 2.98 -10.12 8.97
C GLY A 74 4.43 -9.74 8.63
N ARG A 75 5.20 -9.38 9.66
CA ARG A 75 6.64 -9.14 9.55
C ARG A 75 7.39 -10.31 10.14
N PRO A 76 8.22 -11.03 9.36
CA PRO A 76 9.03 -12.10 9.91
C PRO A 76 10.12 -11.52 10.84
N ASN A 77 10.31 -12.17 11.98
CA ASN A 77 11.34 -11.78 12.94
C ASN A 77 12.53 -12.75 12.96
N ARG A 78 12.35 -13.96 12.42
CA ARG A 78 13.37 -15.00 12.32
C ARG A 78 13.53 -15.45 10.87
N ALA A 79 14.70 -15.97 10.52
CA ALA A 79 14.94 -16.46 9.16
C ALA A 79 13.94 -17.56 8.74
N ILE A 80 13.56 -18.45 9.66
CA ILE A 80 12.58 -19.50 9.36
C ILE A 80 11.20 -18.91 9.01
N ASP A 81 10.77 -17.87 9.72
CA ASP A 81 9.48 -17.22 9.45
C ASP A 81 9.50 -16.52 8.07
N LEU A 82 10.66 -15.94 7.68
CA LEU A 82 10.84 -15.34 6.37
C LEU A 82 10.71 -16.40 5.26
N TRP A 83 11.39 -17.53 5.39
CA TRP A 83 11.30 -18.60 4.40
C TRP A 83 9.90 -19.19 4.30
N SER A 84 9.21 -19.41 5.43
CA SER A 84 7.82 -19.86 5.43
C SER A 84 6.91 -18.88 4.69
N GLN A 85 7.04 -17.59 4.97
CA GLN A 85 6.23 -16.54 4.34
C GLN A 85 6.46 -16.45 2.83
N LEU A 86 7.73 -16.54 2.38
CA LEU A 86 8.04 -16.60 0.96
C LEU A 86 7.47 -17.85 0.29
N THR A 87 7.60 -19.02 0.91
CA THR A 87 7.10 -20.28 0.39
C THR A 87 5.58 -20.27 0.28
N GLU A 88 4.89 -19.77 1.29
CA GLU A 88 3.42 -19.66 1.32
C GLU A 88 2.88 -18.64 0.32
N GLY A 89 3.63 -17.56 0.08
CA GLY A 89 3.24 -16.50 -0.83
C GLY A 89 3.53 -16.79 -2.31
N LEU A 90 4.57 -17.58 -2.62
CA LEU A 90 5.04 -17.88 -3.97
C LEU A 90 4.58 -19.26 -4.45
N THR A 91 3.32 -19.62 -4.22
CA THR A 91 2.79 -20.94 -4.60
C THR A 91 2.52 -21.08 -6.10
N ARG A 92 2.19 -20.00 -6.81
CA ARG A 92 1.90 -20.00 -8.24
C ARG A 92 3.20 -19.92 -9.04
N GLN A 93 3.24 -20.61 -10.19
CA GLN A 93 4.40 -20.56 -11.07
C GLN A 93 4.69 -19.13 -11.55
N GLU A 94 3.67 -18.41 -11.96
CA GLU A 94 3.78 -17.01 -12.41
C GLU A 94 4.40 -16.09 -11.35
N ASP A 95 4.04 -16.28 -10.07
CA ASP A 95 4.58 -15.47 -8.97
C ASP A 95 6.07 -15.73 -8.76
N ARG A 96 6.48 -17.00 -8.88
CA ARG A 96 7.91 -17.38 -8.80
C ARG A 96 8.72 -16.80 -9.93
N GLU A 97 8.18 -16.81 -11.14
CA GLU A 97 8.82 -16.23 -12.33
C GLU A 97 8.98 -14.71 -12.18
N ARG A 98 7.91 -14.02 -11.78
CA ARG A 98 7.95 -12.58 -11.52
C ARG A 98 8.89 -12.23 -10.37
N PHE A 99 8.88 -13.01 -9.30
CA PHE A 99 9.79 -12.84 -8.16
C PHE A 99 11.24 -13.01 -8.59
N ALA A 100 11.56 -14.04 -9.37
CA ALA A 100 12.90 -14.26 -9.90
C ALA A 100 13.35 -13.10 -10.81
N ALA A 101 12.46 -12.55 -11.63
CA ALA A 101 12.76 -11.43 -12.52
C ALA A 101 13.14 -10.14 -11.75
N ILE A 102 12.53 -9.88 -10.58
CA ILE A 102 12.83 -8.70 -9.76
C ILE A 102 13.83 -8.97 -8.66
N MET A 103 14.34 -10.20 -8.52
CA MET A 103 15.29 -10.59 -7.46
C MET A 103 16.51 -9.66 -7.34
N PRO A 104 17.16 -9.21 -8.43
CA PRO A 104 18.29 -8.29 -8.31
C PRO A 104 17.96 -6.99 -7.57
N VAL A 105 16.73 -6.50 -7.75
CA VAL A 105 16.23 -5.29 -7.07
C VAL A 105 15.84 -5.61 -5.62
N LEU A 106 15.23 -6.77 -5.38
CA LEU A 106 14.84 -7.18 -4.03
C LEU A 106 16.05 -7.37 -3.10
N ALA A 107 17.20 -7.76 -3.66
CA ALA A 107 18.45 -7.93 -2.90
C ALA A 107 18.97 -6.63 -2.25
N GLU A 108 18.49 -5.46 -2.73
CA GLU A 108 18.79 -4.16 -2.14
C GLU A 108 17.95 -3.86 -0.88
N LEU A 109 16.92 -4.68 -0.59
CA LEU A 109 15.98 -4.45 0.50
C LEU A 109 16.21 -5.38 1.69
N PRO A 110 15.85 -4.95 2.90
CA PRO A 110 15.75 -5.86 4.03
C PRO A 110 14.78 -7.01 3.73
N GLY A 111 15.16 -8.24 4.12
CA GLY A 111 14.37 -9.44 3.82
C GLY A 111 12.94 -9.39 4.38
N ASP A 112 12.73 -8.74 5.53
CA ASP A 112 11.41 -8.55 6.11
C ASP A 112 10.49 -7.64 5.27
N VAL A 113 11.06 -6.67 4.54
CA VAL A 113 10.31 -5.83 3.59
C VAL A 113 9.89 -6.66 2.37
N VAL A 114 10.82 -7.50 1.86
CA VAL A 114 10.54 -8.42 0.75
C VAL A 114 9.42 -9.39 1.12
N ALA A 115 9.52 -10.03 2.29
CA ALA A 115 8.51 -10.95 2.77
C ALA A 115 7.13 -10.27 2.95
N GLN A 116 7.10 -9.04 3.46
CA GLN A 116 5.85 -8.29 3.55
C GLN A 116 5.25 -7.96 2.18
N GLY A 117 6.07 -7.68 1.16
CA GLY A 117 5.59 -7.50 -0.21
C GLY A 117 4.96 -8.75 -0.79
N VAL A 118 5.58 -9.91 -0.57
CA VAL A 118 5.04 -11.23 -0.97
C VAL A 118 3.73 -11.53 -0.23
N GLU A 119 3.69 -11.28 1.08
CA GLU A 119 2.48 -11.49 1.88
C GLU A 119 1.34 -10.55 1.47
N LEU A 120 1.64 -9.28 1.18
CA LEU A 120 0.64 -8.35 0.64
C LEU A 120 0.09 -8.84 -0.70
N ALA A 121 0.95 -9.34 -1.59
CA ALA A 121 0.53 -9.90 -2.88
C ALA A 121 -0.45 -11.07 -2.69
N ARG A 122 -0.15 -11.98 -1.75
CA ARG A 122 -1.01 -13.10 -1.40
C ARG A 122 -2.37 -12.64 -0.83
N GLN A 123 -2.34 -11.69 0.11
CA GLN A 123 -3.57 -11.15 0.72
C GLN A 123 -4.40 -10.37 -0.30
N ALA A 124 -3.80 -9.52 -1.12
CA ALA A 124 -4.49 -8.74 -2.13
C ALA A 124 -5.25 -9.63 -3.14
N ARG A 125 -4.63 -10.74 -3.57
CA ARG A 125 -5.32 -11.71 -4.42
C ARG A 125 -6.48 -12.40 -3.70
N ARG A 126 -6.25 -12.89 -2.48
CA ARG A 126 -7.30 -13.53 -1.66
C ARG A 126 -8.51 -12.62 -1.50
N ASP A 127 -8.26 -11.33 -1.28
CA ASP A 127 -9.29 -10.34 -1.02
C ASP A 127 -9.83 -9.70 -2.33
N SER A 128 -9.39 -10.20 -3.50
CA SER A 128 -9.79 -9.72 -4.83
C SER A 128 -9.56 -8.22 -5.02
N ILE A 129 -8.46 -7.69 -4.47
CA ILE A 129 -8.07 -6.29 -4.64
C ILE A 129 -7.72 -6.03 -6.11
N THR A 130 -8.24 -4.95 -6.66
CA THR A 130 -8.01 -4.54 -8.05
C THR A 130 -7.08 -3.34 -8.18
N HIS A 131 -6.84 -2.62 -7.08
CA HIS A 131 -5.93 -1.49 -7.02
C HIS A 131 -5.32 -1.36 -5.62
N LEU A 132 -4.01 -1.05 -5.54
CA LEU A 132 -3.35 -0.74 -4.28
C LEU A 132 -3.13 0.77 -4.18
N HIS A 133 -3.32 1.32 -2.98
CA HIS A 133 -3.01 2.71 -2.68
C HIS A 133 -2.09 2.82 -1.49
N ALA A 134 -0.86 3.28 -1.71
CA ALA A 134 0.11 3.45 -0.64
C ALA A 134 0.18 4.90 -0.16
N HIS A 135 0.14 5.12 1.14
CA HIS A 135 0.57 6.38 1.72
C HIS A 135 2.04 6.30 2.11
N PHE A 136 2.80 7.28 1.65
CA PHE A 136 4.25 7.44 1.74
C PHE A 136 5.04 6.52 0.77
N ALA A 137 5.87 7.14 -0.06
CA ALA A 137 6.82 6.47 -0.95
C ALA A 137 8.04 5.89 -0.19
N SER A 138 7.82 5.33 0.99
CA SER A 138 8.83 4.70 1.85
C SER A 138 8.52 3.23 2.05
N LEU A 139 8.37 2.72 3.27
CA LEU A 139 8.07 1.31 3.52
C LEU A 139 6.77 0.85 2.83
N ALA A 140 5.69 1.64 2.95
CA ALA A 140 4.41 1.30 2.33
C ALA A 140 4.52 1.25 0.80
N GLY A 141 5.20 2.24 0.20
CA GLY A 141 5.45 2.28 -1.23
C GLY A 141 6.29 1.10 -1.73
N ARG A 142 7.35 0.72 -0.99
CA ARG A 142 8.18 -0.46 -1.33
C ARG A 142 7.38 -1.75 -1.32
N VAL A 143 6.58 -1.95 -0.28
CA VAL A 143 5.74 -3.16 -0.12
C VAL A 143 4.65 -3.20 -1.18
N ALA A 144 4.02 -2.06 -1.50
CA ALA A 144 3.03 -1.96 -2.58
C ALA A 144 3.67 -2.22 -3.95
N TRP A 145 4.88 -1.68 -4.21
CA TRP A 145 5.64 -1.94 -5.43
C TRP A 145 5.93 -3.43 -5.63
N ILE A 146 6.42 -4.12 -4.58
CA ILE A 146 6.67 -5.57 -4.66
C ILE A 146 5.38 -6.33 -4.95
N ALA A 147 4.30 -6.03 -4.22
CA ALA A 147 3.01 -6.69 -4.41
C ALA A 147 2.46 -6.46 -5.82
N SER A 148 2.57 -5.24 -6.35
CA SER A 148 2.20 -4.89 -7.73
C SER A 148 3.03 -5.67 -8.75
N ALA A 149 4.35 -5.72 -8.60
CA ALA A 149 5.24 -6.46 -9.49
C ALA A 149 4.89 -7.95 -9.54
N LEU A 150 4.53 -8.56 -8.40
CA LEU A 150 4.15 -9.97 -8.31
C LEU A 150 2.75 -10.26 -8.88
N THR A 151 1.80 -9.37 -8.67
CA THR A 151 0.38 -9.63 -8.97
C THR A 151 -0.08 -9.04 -10.29
N GLY A 152 0.58 -7.99 -10.77
CA GLY A 152 0.10 -7.14 -11.85
C GLY A 152 -1.00 -6.16 -11.42
N ILE A 153 -1.39 -6.12 -10.13
CA ILE A 153 -2.35 -5.15 -9.61
C ILE A 153 -1.69 -3.77 -9.66
N PRO A 154 -2.29 -2.78 -10.33
CA PRO A 154 -1.73 -1.44 -10.38
C PRO A 154 -1.78 -0.77 -9.01
N TYR A 155 -0.88 0.21 -8.78
CA TYR A 155 -0.92 0.98 -7.56
C TYR A 155 -0.74 2.47 -7.81
N THR A 156 -1.24 3.26 -6.86
CA THR A 156 -0.98 4.70 -6.72
C THR A 156 -0.24 4.96 -5.41
N VAL A 157 0.46 6.07 -5.33
CA VAL A 157 1.16 6.49 -4.11
C VAL A 157 0.91 7.94 -3.80
N THR A 158 0.47 8.25 -2.58
CA THR A 158 0.45 9.62 -2.05
C THR A 158 1.76 9.90 -1.32
N THR A 159 2.48 10.90 -1.79
CA THR A 159 3.75 11.32 -1.21
C THR A 159 3.53 12.46 -0.22
N HIS A 160 4.32 12.43 0.86
CA HIS A 160 4.29 13.43 1.92
C HIS A 160 5.68 14.04 2.13
N ALA A 161 5.77 15.16 2.85
CA ALA A 161 7.05 15.85 3.05
C ALA A 161 8.16 14.95 3.61
N LYS A 162 7.81 14.02 4.50
CA LYS A 162 8.79 13.13 5.16
C LYS A 162 9.43 12.14 4.20
N ASP A 163 8.71 11.63 3.23
CA ASP A 163 9.19 10.60 2.30
C ASP A 163 9.78 11.15 1.01
N ILE A 164 9.80 12.49 0.85
CA ILE A 164 10.42 13.15 -0.29
C ILE A 164 11.54 14.14 0.08
N PHE A 165 11.49 14.78 1.26
CA PHE A 165 12.49 15.79 1.66
C PHE A 165 13.44 15.35 2.77
N HIS A 166 13.11 14.31 3.55
CA HIS A 166 13.92 13.91 4.67
C HIS A 166 15.27 13.33 4.21
N VAL A 167 16.34 13.60 4.95
CA VAL A 167 17.72 13.18 4.63
C VAL A 167 17.87 11.65 4.46
N SER A 168 16.97 10.86 5.05
CA SER A 168 16.97 9.38 4.94
C SER A 168 16.21 8.86 3.71
N VAL A 169 15.72 9.73 2.85
CA VAL A 169 15.05 9.30 1.61
C VAL A 169 16.08 8.69 0.68
N ASP A 170 15.81 7.48 0.23
CA ASP A 170 16.58 6.82 -0.80
C ASP A 170 16.06 7.28 -2.18
N PRO A 171 16.84 8.08 -2.92
CA PRO A 171 16.37 8.66 -4.18
C PRO A 171 16.17 7.59 -5.27
N VAL A 172 16.89 6.49 -5.23
CA VAL A 172 16.74 5.39 -6.19
C VAL A 172 15.39 4.72 -5.98
N TRP A 173 15.06 4.41 -4.72
CA TRP A 173 13.77 3.81 -4.38
C TRP A 173 12.61 4.77 -4.55
N LEU A 174 12.78 6.06 -4.25
CA LEU A 174 11.73 7.06 -4.51
C LEU A 174 11.40 7.10 -6.01
N ARG A 175 12.42 7.19 -6.87
CA ARG A 175 12.22 7.20 -8.32
C ARG A 175 11.55 5.91 -8.80
N ARG A 176 12.01 4.74 -8.35
CA ARG A 176 11.43 3.43 -8.73
C ARG A 176 9.96 3.34 -8.36
N ILE A 177 9.62 3.61 -7.08
CA ILE A 177 8.22 3.57 -6.62
C ILE A 177 7.33 4.51 -7.43
N CYS A 178 7.79 5.74 -7.66
CA CYS A 178 7.00 6.73 -8.37
C CYS A 178 6.90 6.46 -9.88
N SER A 179 7.96 5.91 -10.50
CA SER A 179 7.96 5.62 -11.94
C SER A 179 7.02 4.47 -12.31
N ASP A 180 6.95 3.45 -11.45
CA ASP A 180 6.14 2.27 -11.69
C ASP A 180 4.69 2.42 -11.18
N ALA A 181 4.40 3.49 -10.44
CA ALA A 181 3.06 3.82 -10.01
C ALA A 181 2.18 4.26 -11.19
N GLN A 182 0.93 3.84 -11.22
CA GLN A 182 -0.05 4.33 -12.18
C GLN A 182 -0.22 5.86 -12.08
N ARG A 183 -0.10 6.39 -10.84
CA ARG A 183 -0.08 7.83 -10.56
C ARG A 183 0.57 8.09 -9.21
N VAL A 184 1.26 9.22 -9.13
CA VAL A 184 1.80 9.79 -7.90
C VAL A 184 0.90 10.96 -7.49
N ILE A 185 0.53 11.02 -6.22
CA ILE A 185 -0.30 12.09 -5.67
C ILE A 185 0.57 12.96 -4.78
N ALA A 186 0.73 14.21 -5.17
CA ALA A 186 1.40 15.24 -4.40
C ALA A 186 0.39 15.97 -3.51
N ILE A 187 0.70 16.17 -2.22
CA ILE A 187 -0.20 16.83 -1.27
C ILE A 187 -0.18 18.36 -1.37
N SER A 188 0.69 18.93 -2.20
CA SER A 188 0.78 20.37 -2.45
C SER A 188 1.51 20.65 -3.75
N ARG A 189 1.34 21.88 -4.31
CA ARG A 189 2.11 22.33 -5.47
C ARG A 189 3.61 22.30 -5.22
N TYR A 190 4.05 22.62 -4.02
CA TYR A 190 5.47 22.55 -3.66
C TYR A 190 6.02 21.13 -3.76
N ASN A 191 5.23 20.12 -3.33
CA ASN A 191 5.61 18.72 -3.48
C ASN A 191 5.59 18.29 -4.96
N GLU A 192 4.61 18.75 -5.72
CA GLU A 192 4.47 18.49 -7.16
C GLU A 192 5.68 19.01 -7.94
N ASP A 193 6.06 20.27 -7.73
CA ASP A 193 7.22 20.92 -8.37
C ASP A 193 8.52 20.15 -8.05
N TYR A 194 8.71 19.77 -6.80
CA TYR A 194 9.88 19.00 -6.37
C TYR A 194 9.92 17.63 -7.03
N LEU A 195 8.79 16.90 -7.01
CA LEU A 195 8.68 15.60 -7.65
C LEU A 195 8.89 15.69 -9.16
N GLY A 196 8.37 16.71 -9.80
CA GLY A 196 8.64 16.99 -11.23
C GLY A 196 10.14 17.07 -11.55
N THR A 197 10.92 17.66 -10.64
CA THR A 197 12.39 17.71 -10.76
C THR A 197 13.03 16.33 -10.50
N VAL A 198 12.67 15.68 -9.40
CA VAL A 198 13.26 14.38 -8.99
C VAL A 198 12.92 13.26 -9.95
N LEU A 199 11.71 13.29 -10.50
CA LEU A 199 11.17 12.25 -11.40
C LEU A 199 11.38 12.57 -12.88
N ALA A 200 12.08 13.65 -13.21
CA ALA A 200 12.35 14.01 -14.59
C ALA A 200 12.96 12.84 -15.39
N GLY A 201 12.41 12.58 -16.57
CA GLY A 201 12.85 11.50 -17.46
C GLY A 201 12.41 10.07 -17.06
N THR A 202 11.57 9.91 -16.03
CA THR A 202 11.08 8.57 -15.62
C THR A 202 9.76 8.17 -16.27
N GLY A 203 8.99 9.10 -16.83
CA GLY A 203 7.63 8.85 -17.31
C GLY A 203 6.58 8.80 -16.20
N ALA A 204 6.95 9.05 -14.93
CA ALA A 204 6.01 9.14 -13.82
C ALA A 204 4.95 10.24 -14.08
N THR A 205 3.70 9.96 -13.71
CA THR A 205 2.61 10.93 -13.75
C THR A 205 2.30 11.40 -12.32
N VAL A 206 2.59 12.66 -12.02
CA VAL A 206 2.28 13.31 -10.74
C VAL A 206 0.94 14.04 -10.84
#